data_988f62429442e45e8f089042aacbb9ac
#
_entry.id   988f62429442e45e8f089042aacbb9ac
#
_cell.length_a   1.000
_cell.length_b   1.000
_cell.length_c   1.000
_cell.angle_alpha   90.00
_cell.angle_beta   90.00
_cell.angle_gamma   90.00
#
_symmetry.space_group_name_H-M   'P 1'
#
loop_
_entity.id
_entity.type
_entity.pdbx_description
1 polymer ?
#
loop_
_entity_poly.entity_id
_entity_poly.type
_entity_poly.pdbx_seq_one_letter_code
_entity_poly.pdbx_strand_id
1 'polypeptide(L)'
;MPLHKLRSWMKQSIMEIVLLVLCAALAFRAEGFFSMDNLLNVLRNVSMQGLIAFGMTMVIISGEIDLSVGSAVAFAGCLTAYLTQYLTGIGIILEVALPLAMLGSLIVGGCVGCITGFIRVRHKVPTFIITLAWMTILRGAAELITNGFPLTPFPEWYNFIGGGYLFNIPFPAIVFMFTFVAINFLMNYTTFGRSIYAVGGNAEAARLSGINVARVRILVMAAVAFLAAISGIMQSAEIMSGTPTMAAGWELVIISAVIIGGTSLMGGKGTIRGTLTGIIFLCVLVNGMTLLNISEYWQHIVQGTLILAAVLVNRAR
;
A
#
# COMPACT_ATOMS: atom_id res chain seq x y z
N MET A 1 -22.01 -31.30 -7.92
CA MET A 1 -21.52 -30.04 -8.53
C MET A 1 -20.79 -30.43 -9.82
N PRO A 2 -21.10 -29.91 -11.01
CA PRO A 2 -20.46 -30.32 -12.25
C PRO A 2 -18.96 -29.94 -12.23
N LEU A 3 -18.09 -30.86 -12.68
CA LEU A 3 -16.62 -30.77 -12.68
C LEU A 3 -16.10 -29.43 -13.25
N HIS A 4 -16.76 -28.86 -14.21
CA HIS A 4 -16.44 -27.57 -14.82
C HIS A 4 -16.64 -26.39 -13.83
N LYS A 5 -17.69 -26.38 -12.99
CA LYS A 5 -17.89 -25.38 -11.93
C LYS A 5 -16.85 -25.53 -10.80
N LEU A 6 -16.49 -26.76 -10.43
CA LEU A 6 -15.43 -27.01 -9.46
C LEU A 6 -14.09 -26.48 -9.97
N ARG A 7 -13.76 -26.75 -11.24
CA ARG A 7 -12.51 -26.32 -11.88
C ARG A 7 -12.43 -24.78 -12.04
N SER A 8 -13.54 -24.11 -12.31
CA SER A 8 -13.60 -22.64 -12.37
C SER A 8 -13.47 -22.02 -10.97
N TRP A 9 -14.12 -22.61 -9.96
CA TRP A 9 -14.04 -22.20 -8.57
C TRP A 9 -12.60 -22.37 -8.03
N MET A 10 -11.98 -23.53 -8.26
CA MET A 10 -10.58 -23.78 -7.88
C MET A 10 -9.61 -22.79 -8.53
N LYS A 11 -9.82 -22.39 -9.79
CA LYS A 11 -8.97 -21.37 -10.44
C LYS A 11 -9.13 -19.99 -9.85
N GLN A 12 -10.29 -19.66 -9.32
CA GLN A 12 -10.55 -18.38 -8.65
C GLN A 12 -10.01 -18.33 -7.21
N SER A 13 -9.97 -19.49 -6.54
CA SER A 13 -9.58 -19.62 -5.12
C SER A 13 -8.17 -20.22 -4.92
N ILE A 14 -7.33 -20.24 -5.96
CA ILE A 14 -5.97 -20.80 -5.85
C ILE A 14 -5.16 -20.08 -4.77
N MET A 15 -5.26 -18.75 -4.70
CA MET A 15 -4.48 -17.96 -3.74
C MET A 15 -4.95 -18.20 -2.30
N GLU A 16 -6.26 -18.31 -2.09
CA GLU A 16 -6.83 -18.64 -0.79
C GLU A 16 -6.37 -20.05 -0.34
N ILE A 17 -6.31 -21.01 -1.25
CA ILE A 17 -5.82 -22.36 -0.94
C ILE A 17 -4.33 -22.31 -0.59
N VAL A 18 -3.51 -21.60 -1.36
CA VAL A 18 -2.08 -21.46 -1.08
C VAL A 18 -1.85 -20.78 0.27
N LEU A 19 -2.62 -19.73 0.58
CA LEU A 19 -2.58 -19.06 1.89
C LEU A 19 -2.93 -20.03 3.03
N LEU A 20 -4.00 -20.83 2.88
CA LEU A 20 -4.39 -21.81 3.90
C LEU A 20 -3.32 -22.88 4.10
N VAL A 21 -2.70 -23.38 3.03
CA VAL A 21 -1.60 -24.35 3.10
C VAL A 21 -0.39 -23.74 3.81
N LEU A 22 -0.05 -22.47 3.50
CA LEU A 22 1.01 -21.74 4.18
C LEU A 22 0.73 -21.61 5.68
N CYS A 23 -0.48 -21.16 6.05
CA CYS A 23 -0.89 -21.03 7.45
C CYS A 23 -0.82 -22.39 8.19
N ALA A 24 -1.27 -23.46 7.54
CA ALA A 24 -1.19 -24.80 8.11
C ALA A 24 0.27 -25.24 8.32
N ALA A 25 1.14 -25.03 7.34
CA ALA A 25 2.57 -25.35 7.46
C ALA A 25 3.25 -24.57 8.59
N LEU A 26 2.96 -23.26 8.72
CA LEU A 26 3.49 -22.41 9.78
C LEU A 26 2.96 -22.80 11.15
N ALA A 27 1.70 -23.23 11.24
CA ALA A 27 1.10 -23.72 12.47
C ALA A 27 1.85 -24.91 13.09
N PHE A 28 2.42 -25.77 12.23
CA PHE A 28 3.19 -26.95 12.66
C PHE A 28 4.68 -26.67 12.90
N ARG A 29 5.23 -25.63 12.29
CA ARG A 29 6.68 -25.40 12.27
C ARG A 29 7.14 -24.17 13.05
N ALA A 30 6.30 -23.14 13.15
CA ALA A 30 6.64 -21.87 13.79
C ALA A 30 5.95 -21.78 15.15
N GLU A 31 6.73 -21.85 16.23
CA GLU A 31 6.22 -21.65 17.60
C GLU A 31 5.62 -20.24 17.73
N GLY A 32 4.46 -20.16 18.37
CA GLY A 32 3.77 -18.89 18.59
C GLY A 32 3.05 -18.32 17.38
N PHE A 33 3.01 -18.99 16.21
CA PHE A 33 2.33 -18.49 15.01
C PHE A 33 0.87 -18.13 15.28
N PHE A 34 0.12 -18.97 16.01
CA PHE A 34 -1.26 -18.72 16.41
C PHE A 34 -1.41 -17.97 17.74
N SER A 35 -0.34 -17.43 18.33
CA SER A 35 -0.50 -16.57 19.50
C SER A 35 -1.29 -15.31 19.14
N MET A 36 -2.10 -14.82 20.07
CA MET A 36 -2.92 -13.63 19.85
C MET A 36 -2.05 -12.42 19.48
N ASP A 37 -0.91 -12.26 20.17
CA ASP A 37 0.04 -11.17 19.92
C ASP A 37 0.60 -11.20 18.50
N ASN A 38 0.96 -12.40 18.02
CA ASN A 38 1.47 -12.56 16.65
C ASN A 38 0.37 -12.29 15.61
N LEU A 39 -0.84 -12.79 15.81
CA LEU A 39 -1.95 -12.54 14.88
C LEU A 39 -2.29 -11.04 14.80
N LEU A 40 -2.30 -10.34 15.95
CA LEU A 40 -2.52 -8.90 15.98
C LEU A 40 -1.38 -8.12 15.33
N ASN A 41 -0.13 -8.57 15.49
CA ASN A 41 1.03 -8.00 14.82
C ASN A 41 0.95 -8.19 13.29
N VAL A 42 0.65 -9.40 12.82
CA VAL A 42 0.41 -9.66 11.38
C VAL A 42 -0.71 -8.78 10.86
N LEU A 43 -1.82 -8.67 11.58
CA LEU A 43 -2.95 -7.85 11.18
C LEU A 43 -2.59 -6.36 11.08
N ARG A 44 -1.75 -5.85 11.99
CA ARG A 44 -1.23 -4.48 11.94
C ARG A 44 -0.37 -4.25 10.70
N ASN A 45 0.59 -5.13 10.43
CA ASN A 45 1.48 -5.03 9.25
C ASN A 45 0.70 -5.13 7.94
N VAL A 46 -0.24 -6.08 7.83
CA VAL A 46 -1.18 -6.20 6.70
C VAL A 46 -1.94 -4.90 6.49
N SER A 47 -2.38 -4.28 7.58
CA SER A 47 -3.19 -3.06 7.51
C SER A 47 -2.43 -1.89 6.90
N MET A 48 -1.20 -1.64 7.34
CA MET A 48 -0.39 -0.53 6.86
C MET A 48 -0.01 -0.66 5.38
N GLN A 49 0.46 -1.83 4.98
CA GLN A 49 0.81 -2.10 3.58
C GLN A 49 -0.42 -2.26 2.69
N GLY A 50 -1.49 -2.85 3.23
CA GLY A 50 -2.72 -3.13 2.50
C GLY A 50 -3.50 -1.89 2.09
N LEU A 51 -3.45 -0.81 2.89
CA LEU A 51 -3.99 0.50 2.50
C LEU A 51 -3.43 0.94 1.14
N ILE A 52 -2.12 0.88 1.01
CA ILE A 52 -1.43 1.27 -0.22
C ILE A 52 -1.71 0.25 -1.33
N ALA A 53 -1.76 -1.04 -1.01
CA ALA A 53 -2.03 -2.10 -1.98
C ALA A 53 -3.40 -1.93 -2.66
N PHE A 54 -4.42 -1.46 -1.96
CA PHE A 54 -5.72 -1.14 -2.58
C PHE A 54 -5.63 0.04 -3.55
N GLY A 55 -4.88 1.09 -3.19
CA GLY A 55 -4.57 2.20 -4.09
C GLY A 55 -3.77 1.73 -5.32
N MET A 56 -2.74 0.93 -5.10
CA MET A 56 -1.90 0.35 -6.15
C MET A 56 -2.71 -0.55 -7.10
N THR A 57 -3.72 -1.25 -6.59
CA THR A 57 -4.64 -2.04 -7.43
C THR A 57 -5.37 -1.16 -8.44
N MET A 58 -5.88 0.00 -8.02
CA MET A 58 -6.51 0.96 -8.94
C MET A 58 -5.51 1.48 -9.98
N VAL A 59 -4.28 1.78 -9.56
CA VAL A 59 -3.20 2.26 -10.43
C VAL A 59 -2.86 1.19 -11.48
N ILE A 60 -2.60 -0.05 -11.08
CA ILE A 60 -2.23 -1.14 -12.00
C ILE A 60 -3.40 -1.49 -12.93
N ILE A 61 -4.64 -1.54 -12.44
CA ILE A 61 -5.83 -1.76 -13.30
C ILE A 61 -5.95 -0.65 -14.34
N SER A 62 -5.61 0.60 -14.01
CA SER A 62 -5.62 1.72 -14.98
C SER A 62 -4.48 1.66 -16.02
N GLY A 63 -3.58 0.68 -15.92
CA GLY A 63 -2.41 0.51 -16.80
C GLY A 63 -1.21 1.37 -16.43
N GLU A 64 -1.13 1.83 -15.17
CA GLU A 64 -0.03 2.64 -14.64
C GLU A 64 0.69 1.88 -13.51
N ILE A 65 1.89 2.31 -13.10
CA ILE A 65 2.66 1.73 -12.00
C ILE A 65 3.25 2.87 -11.16
N ASP A 66 3.16 2.75 -9.83
CA ASP A 66 3.76 3.72 -8.91
C ASP A 66 4.85 3.04 -8.05
N LEU A 67 6.10 3.44 -8.29
CA LEU A 67 7.26 2.98 -7.54
C LEU A 67 7.64 3.91 -6.38
N SER A 68 6.93 5.03 -6.19
CA SER A 68 7.27 6.01 -5.17
C SER A 68 6.59 5.77 -3.82
N VAL A 69 5.68 4.81 -3.72
CA VAL A 69 4.82 4.62 -2.54
C VAL A 69 5.59 4.40 -1.24
N GLY A 70 6.68 3.64 -1.23
CA GLY A 70 7.52 3.44 -0.05
C GLY A 70 8.20 4.74 0.41
N SER A 71 8.74 5.50 -0.54
CA SER A 71 9.32 6.82 -0.24
C SER A 71 8.26 7.85 0.18
N ALA A 72 7.04 7.75 -0.37
CA ALA A 72 5.91 8.60 0.03
C ALA A 72 5.48 8.32 1.48
N VAL A 73 5.48 7.05 1.92
CA VAL A 73 5.27 6.65 3.32
C VAL A 73 6.30 7.31 4.23
N ALA A 74 7.59 7.13 3.91
CA ALA A 74 8.67 7.72 4.69
C ALA A 74 8.58 9.24 4.76
N PHE A 75 8.37 9.88 3.62
CA PHE A 75 8.26 11.32 3.54
C PHE A 75 7.06 11.86 4.35
N ALA A 76 5.90 11.22 4.27
CA ALA A 76 4.72 11.64 5.02
C ALA A 76 4.92 11.55 6.54
N GLY A 77 5.55 10.46 7.04
CA GLY A 77 5.88 10.33 8.46
C GLY A 77 6.91 11.36 8.92
N CYS A 78 7.98 11.57 8.14
CA CYS A 78 8.99 12.60 8.42
C CYS A 78 8.42 14.01 8.37
N LEU A 79 7.57 14.30 7.38
CA LEU A 79 6.90 15.59 7.24
C LEU A 79 5.96 15.88 8.42
N THR A 80 5.23 14.85 8.89
CA THR A 80 4.40 14.98 10.09
C THR A 80 5.24 15.35 11.31
N ALA A 81 6.37 14.68 11.51
CA ALA A 81 7.28 15.00 12.61
C ALA A 81 7.88 16.41 12.48
N TYR A 82 8.38 16.75 11.30
CA TYR A 82 8.97 18.06 11.03
C TYR A 82 7.97 19.20 11.24
N LEU A 83 6.77 19.11 10.65
CA LEU A 83 5.73 20.13 10.80
C LEU A 83 5.29 20.25 12.26
N THR A 84 5.21 19.15 13.00
CA THR A 84 4.88 19.18 14.43
C THR A 84 5.92 19.99 15.20
N GLN A 85 7.22 19.72 14.99
CA GLN A 85 8.30 20.47 15.64
C GLN A 85 8.30 21.95 15.21
N TYR A 86 8.10 22.24 13.94
CA TYR A 86 8.04 23.60 13.43
C TYR A 86 6.88 24.40 14.04
N LEU A 87 5.67 23.83 14.05
CA LEU A 87 4.48 24.48 14.59
C LEU A 87 4.59 24.69 16.10
N THR A 88 5.14 23.73 16.84
CA THR A 88 5.40 23.92 18.28
C THR A 88 6.47 24.96 18.54
N GLY A 89 7.49 25.03 17.70
CA GLY A 89 8.55 26.04 17.76
C GLY A 89 8.07 27.48 17.58
N ILE A 90 6.98 27.70 16.85
CA ILE A 90 6.34 29.01 16.70
C ILE A 90 5.22 29.26 17.73
N GLY A 91 5.09 28.42 18.76
CA GLY A 91 4.18 28.61 19.89
C GLY A 91 2.82 27.96 19.78
N ILE A 92 2.57 27.11 18.77
CA ILE A 92 1.32 26.33 18.70
C ILE A 92 1.43 25.15 19.67
N ILE A 93 0.41 24.95 20.48
CA ILE A 93 0.37 23.83 21.44
C ILE A 93 0.38 22.48 20.68
N LEU A 94 1.06 21.47 21.26
CA LEU A 94 1.33 20.18 20.61
C LEU A 94 0.05 19.44 20.17
N GLU A 95 -1.02 19.55 20.99
CA GLU A 95 -2.33 18.93 20.73
C GLU A 95 -3.03 19.48 19.46
N VAL A 96 -2.65 20.68 19.01
CA VAL A 96 -3.13 21.31 17.78
C VAL A 96 -2.10 21.15 16.66
N ALA A 97 -0.82 21.31 16.99
CA ALA A 97 0.27 21.24 16.02
C ALA A 97 0.32 19.89 15.29
N LEU A 98 0.18 18.77 16.02
CA LEU A 98 0.27 17.44 15.44
C LEU A 98 -0.92 17.11 14.50
N PRO A 99 -2.20 17.33 14.85
CA PRO A 99 -3.30 17.16 13.88
C PRO A 99 -3.16 18.04 12.64
N LEU A 100 -2.68 19.27 12.77
CA LEU A 100 -2.40 20.16 11.63
C LEU A 100 -1.26 19.62 10.76
N ALA A 101 -0.20 19.09 11.39
CA ALA A 101 0.92 18.45 10.69
C ALA A 101 0.47 17.19 9.92
N MET A 102 -0.37 16.36 10.52
CA MET A 102 -0.97 15.20 9.86
C MET A 102 -1.80 15.63 8.63
N LEU A 103 -2.67 16.62 8.79
CA LEU A 103 -3.47 17.16 7.68
C LEU A 103 -2.57 17.72 6.57
N GLY A 104 -1.54 18.47 6.92
CA GLY A 104 -0.53 18.97 5.98
C GLY A 104 0.13 17.83 5.18
N SER A 105 0.55 16.77 5.86
CA SER A 105 1.17 15.61 5.24
C SER A 105 0.22 14.87 4.29
N LEU A 106 -1.06 14.75 4.63
CA LEU A 106 -2.08 14.16 3.76
C LEU A 106 -2.32 15.01 2.50
N ILE A 107 -2.39 16.33 2.66
CA ILE A 107 -2.55 17.28 1.53
C ILE A 107 -1.34 17.18 0.60
N VAL A 108 -0.13 17.22 1.14
CA VAL A 108 1.10 17.11 0.34
C VAL A 108 1.17 15.77 -0.38
N GLY A 109 0.85 14.66 0.29
CA GLY A 109 0.78 13.33 -0.33
C GLY A 109 -0.20 13.30 -1.51
N GLY A 110 -1.42 13.79 -1.31
CA GLY A 110 -2.42 13.89 -2.38
C GLY A 110 -1.96 14.78 -3.55
N CYS A 111 -1.32 15.91 -3.24
CA CYS A 111 -0.75 16.82 -4.26
C CYS A 111 0.35 16.15 -5.09
N VAL A 112 1.27 15.40 -4.47
CA VAL A 112 2.32 14.62 -5.17
C VAL A 112 1.69 13.67 -6.18
N GLY A 113 0.65 12.91 -5.75
CA GLY A 113 -0.07 12.03 -6.66
C GLY A 113 -0.79 12.77 -7.79
N CYS A 114 -1.44 13.90 -7.51
CA CYS A 114 -2.05 14.76 -8.54
C CYS A 114 -1.02 15.26 -9.54
N ILE A 115 0.14 15.73 -9.07
CA ILE A 115 1.24 16.21 -9.93
C ILE A 115 1.76 15.07 -10.80
N THR A 116 1.96 13.87 -10.24
CA THR A 116 2.37 12.67 -10.97
C THR A 116 1.41 12.36 -12.11
N GLY A 117 0.10 12.31 -11.81
CA GLY A 117 -0.93 12.07 -12.81
C GLY A 117 -1.00 13.18 -13.87
N PHE A 118 -0.84 14.44 -13.47
CA PHE A 118 -0.81 15.59 -14.37
C PHE A 118 0.38 15.52 -15.34
N ILE A 119 1.59 15.26 -14.84
CA ILE A 119 2.80 15.11 -15.66
C ILE A 119 2.59 13.97 -16.67
N ARG A 120 2.06 12.82 -16.23
CA ARG A 120 1.74 11.66 -17.07
C ARG A 120 0.83 12.02 -18.24
N VAL A 121 -0.24 12.76 -17.94
CA VAL A 121 -1.25 13.13 -18.93
C VAL A 121 -0.74 14.21 -19.87
N ARG A 122 -0.11 15.26 -19.33
CA ARG A 122 0.33 16.44 -20.11
C ARG A 122 1.52 16.16 -21.01
N HIS A 123 2.49 15.38 -20.50
CA HIS A 123 3.76 15.13 -21.21
C HIS A 123 3.85 13.73 -21.82
N LYS A 124 2.85 12.85 -21.57
CA LYS A 124 2.80 11.46 -22.07
C LYS A 124 4.02 10.62 -21.64
N VAL A 125 4.73 11.01 -20.59
CA VAL A 125 5.85 10.26 -20.03
C VAL A 125 5.31 9.00 -19.33
N PRO A 126 5.90 7.82 -19.51
CA PRO A 126 5.51 6.62 -18.77
C PRO A 126 5.55 6.85 -17.26
N THR A 127 4.48 6.44 -16.55
CA THR A 127 4.31 6.73 -15.12
C THR A 127 5.45 6.15 -14.27
N PHE A 128 5.94 4.95 -14.61
CA PHE A 128 7.04 4.34 -13.85
C PHE A 128 8.32 5.21 -13.85
N ILE A 129 8.59 5.99 -14.90
CA ILE A 129 9.74 6.92 -14.95
C ILE A 129 9.49 8.10 -13.99
N ILE A 130 8.27 8.63 -14.00
CA ILE A 130 7.89 9.76 -13.14
C ILE A 130 7.97 9.31 -11.67
N THR A 131 7.47 8.12 -11.35
CA THR A 131 7.45 7.61 -9.98
C THR A 131 8.82 7.14 -9.49
N LEU A 132 9.72 6.69 -10.37
CA LEU A 132 11.14 6.49 -10.04
C LEU A 132 11.82 7.81 -9.64
N ALA A 133 11.54 8.89 -10.36
CA ALA A 133 12.03 10.21 -9.99
C ALA A 133 11.45 10.65 -8.63
N TRP A 134 10.14 10.48 -8.41
CA TRP A 134 9.51 10.77 -7.13
C TRP A 134 10.05 9.89 -5.99
N MET A 135 10.35 8.63 -6.23
CA MET A 135 10.96 7.75 -5.25
C MET A 135 12.26 8.34 -4.70
N THR A 136 13.11 8.87 -5.59
CA THR A 136 14.37 9.51 -5.21
C THR A 136 14.15 10.88 -4.55
N ILE A 137 13.25 11.71 -5.12
CA ILE A 137 12.95 13.04 -4.60
C ILE A 137 12.36 12.96 -3.18
N LEU A 138 11.35 12.11 -2.97
CA LEU A 138 10.69 11.99 -1.67
C LEU A 138 11.61 11.39 -0.60
N ARG A 139 12.47 10.42 -0.98
CA ARG A 139 13.47 9.87 -0.07
C ARG A 139 14.48 10.94 0.33
N GLY A 140 15.05 11.65 -0.63
CA GLY A 140 15.98 12.75 -0.36
C GLY A 140 15.34 13.90 0.41
N ALA A 141 14.06 14.22 0.14
CA ALA A 141 13.33 15.22 0.92
C ALA A 141 13.11 14.77 2.39
N ALA A 142 12.79 13.48 2.62
CA ALA A 142 12.69 12.93 3.96
C ALA A 142 14.02 13.01 4.71
N GLU A 143 15.13 12.64 4.05
CA GLU A 143 16.48 12.75 4.61
C GLU A 143 16.87 14.21 4.89
N LEU A 144 16.54 15.13 3.99
CA LEU A 144 16.86 16.55 4.13
C LEU A 144 16.16 17.16 5.35
N ILE A 145 14.84 16.97 5.50
CA ILE A 145 14.09 17.58 6.62
C ILE A 145 14.39 16.95 7.98
N THR A 146 14.94 15.73 7.98
CA THR A 146 15.34 14.99 9.19
C THR A 146 16.85 15.08 9.46
N ASN A 147 17.64 15.68 8.57
CA ASN A 147 19.11 15.62 8.58
C ASN A 147 19.62 14.17 8.65
N GLY A 148 18.90 13.21 8.10
CA GLY A 148 19.21 11.79 8.11
C GLY A 148 18.95 11.06 9.43
N PHE A 149 18.44 11.73 10.47
CA PHE A 149 18.18 11.16 11.79
C PHE A 149 16.68 11.10 12.10
N PRO A 150 16.25 10.13 12.95
CA PRO A 150 14.85 10.07 13.38
C PRO A 150 14.41 11.33 14.14
N LEU A 151 13.27 11.91 13.75
CA LEU A 151 12.67 13.05 14.44
C LEU A 151 11.72 12.56 15.53
N THR A 152 11.99 12.97 16.77
CA THR A 152 11.24 12.70 18.01
C THR A 152 11.29 13.96 18.89
N PRO A 153 10.49 14.09 19.99
CA PRO A 153 9.44 13.17 20.44
C PRO A 153 8.07 13.45 19.82
N PHE A 154 7.20 12.46 19.87
CA PHE A 154 5.77 12.63 19.68
C PHE A 154 5.02 12.49 21.02
N PRO A 155 3.79 13.04 21.17
CA PRO A 155 2.98 12.82 22.37
C PRO A 155 2.48 11.37 22.41
N GLU A 156 2.32 10.81 23.63
CA GLU A 156 1.95 9.41 23.82
C GLU A 156 0.64 9.00 23.11
N TRP A 157 -0.34 9.90 23.07
CA TRP A 157 -1.61 9.63 22.40
C TRP A 157 -1.45 9.35 20.89
N TYR A 158 -0.37 9.86 20.26
CA TYR A 158 -0.11 9.61 18.84
C TYR A 158 0.13 8.13 18.54
N ASN A 159 0.75 7.40 19.48
CA ASN A 159 0.95 5.96 19.35
C ASN A 159 -0.35 5.20 19.10
N PHE A 160 -1.50 5.71 19.60
CA PHE A 160 -2.79 5.09 19.36
C PHE A 160 -3.09 4.89 17.86
N ILE A 161 -2.67 5.82 17.01
CA ILE A 161 -2.96 5.79 15.56
C ILE A 161 -2.23 4.63 14.86
N GLY A 162 -1.02 4.26 15.31
CA GLY A 162 -0.22 3.17 14.73
C GLY A 162 -0.17 1.90 15.56
N GLY A 163 -0.05 2.05 16.89
CA GLY A 163 0.13 0.95 17.84
C GLY A 163 -1.07 0.66 18.72
N GLY A 164 -2.05 1.58 18.79
CA GLY A 164 -3.19 1.45 19.73
C GLY A 164 -4.22 0.40 19.33
N TYR A 165 -5.11 0.12 20.28
CA TYR A 165 -6.19 -0.85 20.13
C TYR A 165 -7.54 -0.22 20.44
N LEU A 166 -8.54 -0.57 19.65
CA LEU A 166 -9.95 -0.27 19.90
C LEU A 166 -10.71 -1.61 19.92
N PHE A 167 -11.40 -1.92 21.04
CA PHE A 167 -12.06 -3.22 21.22
C PHE A 167 -11.15 -4.44 20.99
N ASN A 168 -9.90 -4.38 21.45
CA ASN A 168 -8.85 -5.39 21.23
C ASN A 168 -8.45 -5.61 19.75
N ILE A 169 -8.87 -4.74 18.85
CA ILE A 169 -8.47 -4.74 17.43
C ILE A 169 -7.47 -3.61 17.24
N PRO A 170 -6.31 -3.83 16.56
CA PRO A 170 -5.39 -2.75 16.22
C PRO A 170 -6.11 -1.63 15.46
N PHE A 171 -5.93 -0.37 15.87
CA PHE A 171 -6.56 0.76 15.19
C PHE A 171 -6.24 0.81 13.68
N PRO A 172 -5.00 0.50 13.23
CA PRO A 172 -4.70 0.35 11.81
C PRO A 172 -5.61 -0.64 11.07
N ALA A 173 -6.03 -1.73 11.72
CA ALA A 173 -6.90 -2.72 11.10
C ALA A 173 -8.32 -2.19 10.84
N ILE A 174 -8.80 -1.30 11.70
CA ILE A 174 -10.10 -0.63 11.53
C ILE A 174 -10.04 0.30 10.31
N VAL A 175 -8.98 1.11 10.19
CA VAL A 175 -8.76 2.00 9.05
C VAL A 175 -8.61 1.19 7.74
N PHE A 176 -7.89 0.08 7.81
CA PHE A 176 -7.72 -0.84 6.68
C PHE A 176 -9.05 -1.46 6.22
N MET A 177 -9.86 -1.95 7.15
CA MET A 177 -11.16 -2.55 6.83
C MET A 177 -12.11 -1.51 6.23
N PHE A 178 -12.14 -0.30 6.79
CA PHE A 178 -12.91 0.81 6.22
C PHE A 178 -12.46 1.12 4.80
N THR A 179 -11.16 1.22 4.57
CA THR A 179 -10.58 1.48 3.25
C THR A 179 -10.87 0.35 2.27
N PHE A 180 -10.78 -0.91 2.72
CA PHE A 180 -11.18 -2.07 1.91
C PHE A 180 -12.63 -1.96 1.43
N VAL A 181 -13.56 -1.69 2.34
CA VAL A 181 -14.99 -1.56 2.01
C VAL A 181 -15.21 -0.39 1.04
N ALA A 182 -14.62 0.78 1.33
CA ALA A 182 -14.76 1.97 0.52
C ALA A 182 -14.23 1.79 -0.90
N ILE A 183 -13.00 1.24 -1.05
CA ILE A 183 -12.40 1.06 -2.38
C ILE A 183 -13.05 -0.12 -3.11
N ASN A 184 -13.42 -1.19 -2.42
CA ASN A 184 -14.17 -2.29 -3.04
C ASN A 184 -15.53 -1.82 -3.55
N PHE A 185 -16.23 -0.96 -2.80
CA PHE A 185 -17.47 -0.33 -3.25
C PHE A 185 -17.23 0.58 -4.45
N LEU A 186 -16.22 1.46 -4.37
CA LEU A 186 -15.84 2.37 -5.44
C LEU A 186 -15.55 1.60 -6.74
N MET A 187 -14.78 0.52 -6.68
CA MET A 187 -14.37 -0.23 -7.86
C MET A 187 -15.53 -1.03 -8.50
N ASN A 188 -16.42 -1.59 -7.68
CA ASN A 188 -17.45 -2.51 -8.19
C ASN A 188 -18.79 -1.81 -8.50
N TYR A 189 -19.13 -0.71 -7.79
CA TYR A 189 -20.48 -0.15 -7.84
C TYR A 189 -20.55 1.28 -8.38
N THR A 190 -19.39 1.95 -8.64
CA THR A 190 -19.40 3.33 -9.14
C THR A 190 -19.03 3.44 -10.61
N THR A 191 -19.41 4.56 -11.24
CA THR A 191 -19.00 4.91 -12.60
C THR A 191 -17.49 5.14 -12.70
N PHE A 192 -16.86 5.64 -11.63
CA PHE A 192 -15.42 5.85 -11.58
C PHE A 192 -14.66 4.53 -11.61
N GLY A 193 -15.10 3.52 -10.83
CA GLY A 193 -14.50 2.17 -10.87
C GLY A 193 -14.58 1.56 -12.28
N ARG A 194 -15.75 1.62 -12.91
CA ARG A 194 -15.90 1.16 -14.31
C ARG A 194 -14.98 1.90 -15.28
N SER A 195 -14.78 3.20 -15.07
CA SER A 195 -13.87 4.00 -15.90
C SER A 195 -12.41 3.57 -15.74
N ILE A 196 -11.98 3.17 -14.52
CA ILE A 196 -10.63 2.63 -14.27
C ILE A 196 -10.40 1.36 -15.09
N TYR A 197 -11.34 0.41 -15.06
CA TYR A 197 -11.24 -0.82 -15.86
C TYR A 197 -11.25 -0.55 -17.37
N ALA A 198 -12.10 0.35 -17.83
CA ALA A 198 -12.19 0.72 -19.24
C ALA A 198 -10.89 1.37 -19.74
N VAL A 199 -10.33 2.32 -18.98
CA VAL A 199 -9.07 3.00 -19.31
C VAL A 199 -7.91 2.01 -19.36
N GLY A 200 -7.82 1.08 -18.39
CA GLY A 200 -6.78 0.07 -18.38
C GLY A 200 -6.93 -1.00 -19.46
N GLY A 201 -8.16 -1.31 -19.88
CA GLY A 201 -8.39 -2.24 -20.98
C GLY A 201 -8.02 -1.68 -22.34
N ASN A 202 -8.51 -0.47 -22.66
CA ASN A 202 -8.11 0.27 -23.86
C ASN A 202 -8.43 1.76 -23.67
N ALA A 203 -7.40 2.54 -23.40
CA ALA A 203 -7.53 3.97 -23.12
C ALA A 203 -8.11 4.77 -24.31
N GLU A 204 -7.82 4.37 -25.56
CA GLU A 204 -8.34 5.05 -26.74
C GLU A 204 -9.82 4.75 -26.96
N ALA A 205 -10.23 3.49 -26.84
CA ALA A 205 -11.63 3.12 -26.89
C ALA A 205 -12.44 3.78 -25.76
N ALA A 206 -11.90 3.84 -24.55
CA ALA A 206 -12.51 4.54 -23.42
C ALA A 206 -12.69 6.03 -23.70
N ARG A 207 -11.70 6.69 -24.29
CA ARG A 207 -11.76 8.10 -24.71
C ARG A 207 -12.86 8.33 -25.74
N LEU A 208 -12.93 7.49 -26.77
CA LEU A 208 -13.95 7.57 -27.82
C LEU A 208 -15.39 7.33 -27.26
N SER A 209 -15.49 6.56 -26.16
CA SER A 209 -16.75 6.35 -25.44
C SER A 209 -17.08 7.47 -24.44
N GLY A 210 -16.34 8.60 -24.47
CA GLY A 210 -16.62 9.77 -23.64
C GLY A 210 -16.00 9.72 -22.24
N ILE A 211 -15.18 8.71 -21.90
CA ILE A 211 -14.50 8.64 -20.60
C ILE A 211 -13.30 9.61 -20.59
N ASN A 212 -13.25 10.46 -19.57
CA ASN A 212 -12.10 11.35 -19.38
C ASN A 212 -10.89 10.58 -18.79
N VAL A 213 -10.06 10.01 -19.69
CA VAL A 213 -8.87 9.23 -19.34
C VAL A 213 -7.88 10.02 -18.47
N ALA A 214 -7.75 11.34 -18.75
CA ALA A 214 -6.87 12.21 -17.97
C ALA A 214 -7.30 12.29 -16.50
N ARG A 215 -8.60 12.55 -16.27
CA ARG A 215 -9.17 12.61 -14.91
C ARG A 215 -9.00 11.28 -14.17
N VAL A 216 -9.23 10.14 -14.83
CA VAL A 216 -9.07 8.82 -14.22
C VAL A 216 -7.65 8.61 -13.77
N ARG A 217 -6.65 8.85 -14.63
CA ARG A 217 -5.23 8.69 -14.29
C ARG A 217 -4.78 9.60 -13.15
N ILE A 218 -5.17 10.86 -13.17
CA ILE A 218 -4.82 11.81 -12.10
C ILE A 218 -5.40 11.35 -10.76
N LEU A 219 -6.69 10.98 -10.74
CA LEU A 219 -7.36 10.60 -9.50
C LEU A 219 -6.83 9.28 -8.90
N VAL A 220 -6.48 8.28 -9.72
CA VAL A 220 -5.91 7.03 -9.18
C VAL A 220 -4.50 7.26 -8.61
N MET A 221 -3.68 8.12 -9.24
CA MET A 221 -2.38 8.49 -8.70
C MET A 221 -2.50 9.31 -7.41
N ALA A 222 -3.46 10.24 -7.36
CA ALA A 222 -3.75 10.99 -6.15
C ALA A 222 -4.21 10.08 -5.00
N ALA A 223 -5.07 9.11 -5.30
CA ALA A 223 -5.59 8.18 -4.31
C ALA A 223 -4.50 7.28 -3.71
N VAL A 224 -3.61 6.71 -4.52
CA VAL A 224 -2.53 5.84 -3.99
C VAL A 224 -1.55 6.65 -3.15
N ALA A 225 -1.17 7.86 -3.57
CA ALA A 225 -0.26 8.71 -2.81
C ALA A 225 -0.89 9.21 -1.50
N PHE A 226 -2.20 9.52 -1.49
CA PHE A 226 -2.94 9.85 -0.28
C PHE A 226 -2.99 8.66 0.70
N LEU A 227 -3.24 7.44 0.23
CA LEU A 227 -3.22 6.22 1.05
C LEU A 227 -1.81 5.92 1.58
N ALA A 228 -0.77 6.20 0.79
CA ALA A 228 0.62 6.11 1.24
C ALA A 228 0.91 7.13 2.36
N ALA A 229 0.36 8.35 2.28
CA ALA A 229 0.51 9.33 3.35
C ALA A 229 -0.21 8.90 4.63
N ILE A 230 -1.43 8.32 4.54
CA ILE A 230 -2.11 7.73 5.71
C ILE A 230 -1.24 6.65 6.35
N SER A 231 -0.72 5.72 5.54
CA SER A 231 0.15 4.64 6.02
C SER A 231 1.42 5.19 6.67
N GLY A 232 2.01 6.28 6.12
CA GLY A 232 3.19 6.94 6.67
C GLY A 232 2.94 7.58 8.03
N ILE A 233 1.79 8.20 8.23
CA ILE A 233 1.36 8.73 9.54
C ILE A 233 1.18 7.57 10.54
N MET A 234 0.53 6.50 10.13
CA MET A 234 0.32 5.32 11.00
C MET A 234 1.65 4.64 11.35
N GLN A 235 2.55 4.50 10.38
CA GLN A 235 3.87 3.90 10.61
C GLN A 235 4.73 4.78 11.54
N SER A 236 4.74 6.10 11.35
CA SER A 236 5.46 7.02 12.26
C SER A 236 4.85 7.05 13.66
N ALA A 237 3.54 6.85 13.78
CA ALA A 237 2.84 6.74 15.06
C ALA A 237 3.18 5.43 15.78
N GLU A 238 3.30 4.31 15.05
CA GLU A 238 3.70 3.02 15.64
C GLU A 238 5.11 3.08 16.24
N ILE A 239 6.08 3.60 15.47
CA ILE A 239 7.48 3.69 15.91
C ILE A 239 7.78 4.95 16.73
N MET A 240 6.81 5.84 16.91
CA MET A 240 6.92 7.12 17.61
C MET A 240 8.04 8.00 17.07
N SER A 241 8.26 7.96 15.75
CA SER A 241 9.37 8.66 15.09
C SER A 241 9.10 8.91 13.60
N GLY A 242 9.52 10.06 13.10
CA GLY A 242 9.67 10.34 11.67
C GLY A 242 11.04 9.87 11.18
N THR A 243 11.12 8.66 10.60
CA THR A 243 12.38 8.05 10.18
C THR A 243 12.48 7.96 8.65
N PRO A 244 13.53 8.53 8.02
CA PRO A 244 13.61 8.59 6.55
C PRO A 244 13.81 7.21 5.90
N THR A 245 14.27 6.21 6.63
CA THR A 245 14.50 4.83 6.12
C THR A 245 13.27 3.93 6.21
N MET A 246 12.18 4.37 6.86
CA MET A 246 11.00 3.52 6.98
C MET A 246 10.38 3.20 5.61
N ALA A 247 9.66 2.08 5.54
CA ALA A 247 8.98 1.57 4.34
C ALA A 247 9.89 1.38 3.11
N ALA A 248 11.21 1.22 3.29
CA ALA A 248 12.13 0.91 2.20
C ALA A 248 11.76 -0.45 1.57
N GLY A 249 11.62 -0.49 0.23
CA GLY A 249 11.25 -1.71 -0.50
C GLY A 249 9.76 -2.07 -0.49
N TRP A 250 8.92 -1.31 0.22
CA TRP A 250 7.47 -1.58 0.27
C TRP A 250 6.81 -1.51 -1.11
N GLU A 251 7.31 -0.67 -2.01
CA GLU A 251 6.82 -0.58 -3.38
C GLU A 251 6.83 -1.94 -4.08
N LEU A 252 7.92 -2.71 -3.92
CA LEU A 252 8.04 -4.04 -4.53
C LEU A 252 7.12 -5.07 -3.87
N VAL A 253 7.01 -5.04 -2.55
CA VAL A 253 6.11 -5.93 -1.79
C VAL A 253 4.65 -5.67 -2.17
N ILE A 254 4.24 -4.41 -2.25
CA ILE A 254 2.88 -3.99 -2.56
C ILE A 254 2.51 -4.37 -3.99
N ILE A 255 3.37 -4.07 -4.97
CA ILE A 255 3.14 -4.47 -6.37
C ILE A 255 3.01 -5.99 -6.47
N SER A 256 3.87 -6.73 -5.76
CA SER A 256 3.83 -8.20 -5.73
C SER A 256 2.51 -8.72 -5.16
N ALA A 257 2.05 -8.15 -4.05
CA ALA A 257 0.77 -8.52 -3.44
C ALA A 257 -0.39 -8.33 -4.42
N VAL A 258 -0.39 -7.23 -5.16
CA VAL A 258 -1.42 -6.91 -6.16
C VAL A 258 -1.38 -7.90 -7.33
N ILE A 259 -0.18 -8.25 -7.83
CA ILE A 259 -0.01 -9.20 -8.94
C ILE A 259 -0.36 -10.63 -8.51
N ILE A 260 0.14 -11.07 -7.36
CA ILE A 260 -0.16 -12.37 -6.76
C ILE A 260 -1.66 -12.50 -6.50
N GLY A 261 -2.31 -11.41 -6.10
CA GLY A 261 -3.76 -11.31 -5.97
C GLY A 261 -4.55 -11.37 -7.29
N GLY A 262 -3.87 -11.52 -8.43
CA GLY A 262 -4.48 -11.75 -9.74
C GLY A 262 -4.75 -10.49 -10.57
N THR A 263 -4.21 -9.34 -10.20
CA THR A 263 -4.28 -8.12 -11.01
C THR A 263 -3.28 -8.19 -12.16
N SER A 264 -3.73 -7.85 -13.36
CA SER A 264 -2.91 -7.87 -14.58
C SER A 264 -2.04 -6.63 -14.69
N LEU A 265 -0.73 -6.80 -14.88
CA LEU A 265 0.20 -5.71 -15.19
C LEU A 265 -0.10 -4.98 -16.51
N MET A 266 -0.84 -5.64 -17.42
CA MET A 266 -1.27 -5.02 -18.68
C MET A 266 -2.49 -4.10 -18.51
N GLY A 267 -3.02 -3.99 -17.27
CA GLY A 267 -4.23 -3.22 -16.97
C GLY A 267 -5.55 -3.94 -17.27
N GLY A 268 -6.65 -3.30 -16.97
CA GLY A 268 -8.02 -3.71 -17.31
C GLY A 268 -8.58 -4.91 -16.52
N LYS A 269 -7.76 -5.61 -15.73
CA LYS A 269 -8.18 -6.80 -14.96
C LYS A 269 -7.57 -6.79 -13.55
N GLY A 270 -8.38 -7.12 -12.56
CA GLY A 270 -7.95 -7.21 -11.15
C GLY A 270 -9.14 -7.05 -10.22
N THR A 271 -8.93 -7.35 -8.93
CA THR A 271 -9.96 -7.19 -7.89
C THR A 271 -9.35 -6.78 -6.57
N ILE A 272 -10.06 -5.95 -5.81
CA ILE A 272 -9.64 -5.54 -4.46
C ILE A 272 -9.59 -6.75 -3.51
N ARG A 273 -10.49 -7.73 -3.67
CA ARG A 273 -10.48 -8.98 -2.89
C ARG A 273 -9.24 -9.82 -3.16
N GLY A 274 -8.84 -9.92 -4.43
CA GLY A 274 -7.60 -10.62 -4.78
C GLY A 274 -6.39 -9.95 -4.14
N THR A 275 -6.29 -8.63 -4.19
CA THR A 275 -5.23 -7.86 -3.51
C THR A 275 -5.23 -8.10 -2.00
N LEU A 276 -6.41 -8.13 -1.36
CA LEU A 276 -6.52 -8.48 0.07
C LEU A 276 -5.87 -9.83 0.37
N THR A 277 -6.19 -10.87 -0.41
CA THR A 277 -5.58 -12.20 -0.23
C THR A 277 -4.07 -12.16 -0.49
N GLY A 278 -3.63 -11.43 -1.52
CA GLY A 278 -2.21 -11.30 -1.87
C GLY A 278 -1.37 -10.61 -0.80
N ILE A 279 -1.88 -9.52 -0.19
CA ILE A 279 -1.14 -8.82 0.88
C ILE A 279 -1.11 -9.64 2.17
N ILE A 280 -2.20 -10.31 2.53
CA ILE A 280 -2.23 -11.22 3.68
C ILE A 280 -1.21 -12.35 3.46
N PHE A 281 -1.16 -12.95 2.26
CA PHE A 281 -0.21 -14.00 1.93
C PHE A 281 1.24 -13.55 2.13
N LEU A 282 1.64 -12.39 1.58
CA LEU A 282 3.00 -11.91 1.72
C LEU A 282 3.37 -11.55 3.16
N CYS A 283 2.48 -10.89 3.90
CA CYS A 283 2.72 -10.56 5.29
C CYS A 283 2.83 -11.80 6.18
N VAL A 284 1.97 -12.81 5.97
CA VAL A 284 2.03 -14.09 6.68
C VAL A 284 3.32 -14.84 6.34
N LEU A 285 3.74 -14.83 5.07
CA LEU A 285 4.99 -15.45 4.65
C LEU A 285 6.20 -14.83 5.37
N VAL A 286 6.30 -13.49 5.35
CA VAL A 286 7.39 -12.76 6.01
C VAL A 286 7.36 -13.00 7.51
N ASN A 287 6.20 -12.90 8.15
CA ASN A 287 6.04 -13.18 9.57
C ASN A 287 6.47 -14.62 9.92
N GLY A 288 6.03 -15.61 9.13
CA GLY A 288 6.43 -17.01 9.32
C GLY A 288 7.94 -17.21 9.19
N MET A 289 8.58 -16.58 8.21
CA MET A 289 10.03 -16.62 8.05
C MET A 289 10.74 -16.00 9.26
N THR A 290 10.21 -14.89 9.80
CA THR A 290 10.74 -14.24 11.00
C THR A 290 10.61 -15.15 12.23
N LEU A 291 9.47 -15.78 12.45
CA LEU A 291 9.26 -16.74 13.55
C LEU A 291 10.17 -17.97 13.44
N LEU A 292 10.52 -18.36 12.23
CA LEU A 292 11.49 -19.46 11.97
C LEU A 292 12.94 -18.99 12.03
N ASN A 293 13.22 -17.76 12.49
CA ASN A 293 14.55 -17.15 12.55
C ASN A 293 15.29 -17.12 11.20
N ILE A 294 14.56 -17.05 10.07
CA ILE A 294 15.14 -16.90 8.75
C ILE A 294 15.59 -15.45 8.58
N SER A 295 16.86 -15.23 8.24
CA SER A 295 17.42 -13.90 8.12
C SER A 295 16.69 -13.04 7.07
N GLU A 296 16.67 -11.72 7.27
CA GLU A 296 16.06 -10.74 6.37
C GLU A 296 16.63 -10.86 4.93
N TYR A 297 17.89 -11.21 4.78
CA TYR A 297 18.50 -11.43 3.46
C TYR A 297 17.79 -12.52 2.65
N TRP A 298 17.45 -13.64 3.30
CA TRP A 298 16.67 -14.70 2.68
C TRP A 298 15.23 -14.29 2.39
N GLN A 299 14.63 -13.48 3.25
CA GLN A 299 13.29 -12.94 3.02
C GLN A 299 13.26 -12.12 1.73
N HIS A 300 14.24 -11.27 1.47
CA HIS A 300 14.36 -10.51 0.23
C HIS A 300 14.54 -11.41 -1.00
N ILE A 301 15.34 -12.47 -0.92
CA ILE A 301 15.50 -13.44 -2.02
C ILE A 301 14.17 -14.12 -2.34
N VAL A 302 13.46 -14.60 -1.32
CA VAL A 302 12.17 -15.27 -1.48
C VAL A 302 11.13 -14.31 -2.06
N GLN A 303 11.03 -13.08 -1.55
CA GLN A 303 10.13 -12.06 -2.09
C GLN A 303 10.44 -11.76 -3.56
N GLY A 304 11.69 -11.51 -3.91
CA GLY A 304 12.09 -11.26 -5.31
C GLY A 304 11.77 -12.43 -6.23
N THR A 305 11.99 -13.67 -5.78
CA THR A 305 11.66 -14.88 -6.54
C THR A 305 10.13 -15.01 -6.75
N LEU A 306 9.33 -14.70 -5.73
CA LEU A 306 7.87 -14.72 -5.84
C LEU A 306 7.35 -13.66 -6.81
N ILE A 307 7.95 -12.45 -6.81
CA ILE A 307 7.63 -11.41 -7.79
C ILE A 307 7.85 -11.93 -9.21
N LEU A 308 9.04 -12.47 -9.47
CA LEU A 308 9.40 -12.98 -10.79
C LEU A 308 8.45 -14.12 -11.22
N ALA A 309 8.18 -15.07 -10.34
CA ALA A 309 7.26 -16.16 -10.60
C ALA A 309 5.84 -15.65 -10.91
N ALA A 310 5.32 -14.70 -10.11
CA ALA A 310 4.00 -14.12 -10.32
C ALA A 310 3.88 -13.38 -11.66
N VAL A 311 4.91 -12.63 -12.07
CA VAL A 311 4.95 -11.95 -13.37
C VAL A 311 4.97 -12.93 -14.53
N LEU A 312 5.78 -14.00 -14.45
CA LEU A 312 5.86 -15.03 -15.49
C LEU A 312 4.53 -15.79 -15.66
N VAL A 313 3.88 -16.14 -14.55
CA VAL A 313 2.56 -16.81 -14.57
C VAL A 313 1.48 -15.87 -15.13
N ASN A 314 1.53 -14.59 -14.79
CA ASN A 314 0.55 -13.60 -15.26
C ASN A 314 0.68 -13.34 -16.79
N ARG A 315 1.90 -13.39 -17.33
CA ARG A 315 2.13 -13.25 -18.79
C ARG A 315 1.64 -14.45 -19.60
N ALA A 316 1.57 -15.62 -19.00
CA ALA A 316 1.11 -16.86 -19.66
C ALA A 316 -0.43 -16.99 -19.72
N ARG A 317 -1.16 -16.09 -19.08
CA ARG A 317 -2.64 -16.00 -19.08
C ARG A 317 -3.15 -14.88 -19.97
#